data_b8311dad9d080ab3d6e2f61582c80e0b
#
_entry.id   b8311dad9d080ab3d6e2f61582c80e0b
#
_cell.length_a   1.000
_cell.length_b   1.000
_cell.length_c   1.000
_cell.angle_alpha   90.00
_cell.angle_beta   90.00
_cell.angle_gamma   90.00
#
_symmetry.space_group_name_H-M   'P 1'
#
loop_
_entity.id
_entity.type
_entity.pdbx_description
1 polymer ?
#
loop_
_entity_poly.entity_id
_entity_poly.type
_entity_poly.pdbx_seq_one_letter_code
_entity_poly.pdbx_strand_id
1 'polypeptide(L)'
;MLSSQANSQDTTTTTKTTGKLIEFLSAESYNIKKIDSQDFLVLVGHVKIKQGNTFLYGDSIIVNTTKNSLEGFGKVHINDADSVHTYADYLIYDGNTKKAKLRKHVKLTDGRGTLTTDSLDYDVSIKIGVYKKGGKLVRNKTILKSIEGVYYGITRDVLFRNKVSLIDPDNSIFTDTLEYNTYSQLANFISPSKIISGSRIIKTKNGNYNIGTKKGYLYERSSIDDSSYFFIADEMAIDDSLGLGEFRGNALYKSKDSLSFDLLANNIKANRKKDILLATELPILMIKQSKDTMYITADTLYSGRLTDLKRKMPKVRAKEEALKDSSLNKYFEAFHHVKIYSDSLQGVADSLFYGLADSTIRLHKNPILWANQNQITGDTIYMLLNNKKAEQLNILNNAMAISAVDSTDYFNQLKGNSIVVDFVDGKMHQMQTKGSAENIYFATDSEEKFIGVNHSNAQIITIDFKTDEPVKIVYTNQLTGKMTPLFELPKSELKLNNFKWLIDFKPLSKFDILSPKGK
;
A
#
# COMPACT_ATOMS: atom_id res chain seq x y z
N MET A 1 -15.73 62.90 62.85
CA MET A 1 -14.45 63.54 63.20
C MET A 1 -13.31 62.64 62.73
N LEU A 2 -12.35 63.26 62.12
CA LEU A 2 -11.06 62.80 61.64
C LEU A 2 -11.07 62.12 60.24
N SER A 3 -10.79 62.99 59.30
CA SER A 3 -10.30 62.76 57.94
C SER A 3 -8.86 62.25 57.97
N SER A 4 -8.52 61.23 57.20
CA SER A 4 -7.15 60.95 56.79
C SER A 4 -7.07 60.96 55.27
N GLN A 5 -6.39 61.95 54.74
CA GLN A 5 -5.97 62.06 53.35
C GLN A 5 -4.95 60.98 53.09
N ALA A 6 -5.17 60.16 52.06
CA ALA A 6 -4.17 59.25 51.49
C ALA A 6 -3.52 59.95 50.30
N ASN A 7 -2.24 60.28 50.44
CA ASN A 7 -1.36 60.70 49.36
C ASN A 7 -1.20 59.52 48.33
N SER A 8 -1.63 59.71 47.09
CA SER A 8 -1.24 58.88 45.98
C SER A 8 0.18 59.28 45.54
N GLN A 9 1.17 58.45 45.88
CA GLN A 9 2.46 58.47 45.20
C GLN A 9 2.34 57.70 43.89
N ASP A 10 2.43 58.43 42.78
CA ASP A 10 2.67 57.91 41.45
C ASP A 10 4.06 57.27 41.41
N THR A 11 4.13 55.94 41.59
CA THR A 11 5.33 55.15 41.30
C THR A 11 5.29 54.77 39.85
N THR A 12 5.85 55.60 38.99
CA THR A 12 6.29 55.20 37.65
C THR A 12 7.35 54.13 37.80
N THR A 13 6.93 52.85 37.77
CA THR A 13 7.81 51.67 37.61
C THR A 13 8.38 51.67 36.20
N THR A 14 9.51 52.31 36.01
CA THR A 14 10.41 52.05 34.89
C THR A 14 10.84 50.60 34.98
N THR A 15 10.27 49.72 34.16
CA THR A 15 10.76 48.37 33.94
C THR A 15 12.17 48.48 33.36
N LYS A 16 13.19 48.33 34.21
CA LYS A 16 14.58 48.09 33.77
C LYS A 16 14.60 46.79 32.99
N THR A 17 14.67 46.87 31.66
CA THR A 17 15.01 45.78 30.78
C THR A 17 16.42 45.33 31.13
N THR A 18 16.55 44.14 31.74
CA THR A 18 17.83 43.51 32.10
C THR A 18 18.48 42.84 30.88
N GLY A 19 18.47 43.47 29.71
CA GLY A 19 19.22 43.06 28.55
C GLY A 19 20.72 43.40 28.71
N LYS A 20 21.63 42.44 28.54
CA LYS A 20 23.04 42.77 28.44
C LYS A 20 23.24 43.81 27.35
N LEU A 21 24.07 44.82 27.61
CA LEU A 21 24.41 45.86 26.63
C LEU A 21 25.26 45.29 25.49
N ILE A 22 25.21 45.94 24.35
CA ILE A 22 26.09 45.69 23.21
C ILE A 22 27.47 46.24 23.60
N GLU A 23 28.47 45.36 23.58
CA GLU A 23 29.87 45.65 23.94
C GLU A 23 30.75 45.70 22.68
N PHE A 24 31.46 46.76 22.49
CA PHE A 24 32.51 46.85 21.45
C PHE A 24 33.76 46.08 21.87
N LEU A 25 34.32 45.27 20.97
CA LEU A 25 35.53 44.51 21.22
C LEU A 25 36.70 44.98 20.38
N SER A 26 36.54 45.15 19.06
CA SER A 26 37.62 45.59 18.14
C SER A 26 37.08 46.19 16.84
N ALA A 27 37.83 47.15 16.29
CA ALA A 27 37.71 47.72 14.95
C ALA A 27 39.07 48.35 14.58
N GLU A 28 39.30 48.62 13.29
CA GLU A 28 40.51 49.36 12.85
C GLU A 28 40.39 50.84 13.18
N SER A 29 39.22 51.42 13.08
CA SER A 29 38.94 52.81 13.49
C SER A 29 37.55 52.94 14.08
N TYR A 30 37.39 53.96 14.93
CA TYR A 30 36.08 54.30 15.47
C TYR A 30 35.91 55.83 15.57
N ASN A 31 34.64 56.27 15.52
CA ASN A 31 34.26 57.66 15.71
C ASN A 31 32.98 57.74 16.54
N ILE A 32 32.91 58.67 17.47
CA ILE A 32 31.71 58.93 18.28
C ILE A 32 31.01 60.15 17.70
N LYS A 33 29.71 60.03 17.41
CA LYS A 33 28.86 61.12 16.91
C LYS A 33 27.64 61.23 17.79
N LYS A 34 27.26 62.47 18.08
CA LYS A 34 25.99 62.78 18.76
C LYS A 34 25.02 63.41 17.76
N ILE A 35 23.89 62.77 17.54
CA ILE A 35 22.83 63.22 16.61
C ILE A 35 21.49 63.13 17.36
N ASP A 36 20.73 64.24 17.39
CA ASP A 36 19.40 64.33 18.04
C ASP A 36 19.39 63.74 19.45
N SER A 37 20.36 64.14 20.30
CA SER A 37 20.52 63.67 21.67
C SER A 37 20.77 62.18 21.84
N GLN A 38 21.12 61.45 20.78
CA GLN A 38 21.51 60.03 20.79
C GLN A 38 23.01 59.90 20.49
N ASP A 39 23.66 58.96 21.16
CA ASP A 39 25.08 58.70 21.00
C ASP A 39 25.29 57.52 20.04
N PHE A 40 26.05 57.74 18.99
CA PHE A 40 26.42 56.76 17.96
C PHE A 40 27.91 56.49 18.00
N LEU A 41 28.26 55.18 18.01
CA LEU A 41 29.61 54.70 17.81
C LEU A 41 29.72 54.12 16.39
N VAL A 42 30.47 54.77 15.53
CA VAL A 42 30.74 54.35 14.14
C VAL A 42 32.03 53.56 14.12
N LEU A 43 31.98 52.30 13.79
CA LEU A 43 33.09 51.34 13.75
C LEU A 43 33.38 50.94 12.32
N VAL A 44 34.64 50.93 11.92
CA VAL A 44 35.08 50.59 10.55
C VAL A 44 36.29 49.66 10.60
N GLY A 45 36.30 48.67 9.73
CA GLY A 45 37.38 47.70 9.54
C GLY A 45 37.33 46.55 10.55
N HIS A 46 37.07 45.34 10.06
CA HIS A 46 37.06 44.07 10.81
C HIS A 46 36.35 44.16 12.19
N VAL A 47 35.17 44.77 12.19
CA VAL A 47 34.45 45.08 13.41
C VAL A 47 34.03 43.81 14.13
N LYS A 48 34.27 43.75 15.44
CA LYS A 48 33.79 42.69 16.34
C LYS A 48 33.03 43.28 17.53
N ILE A 49 31.83 42.82 17.74
CA ILE A 49 30.94 43.23 18.82
C ILE A 49 30.45 41.99 19.55
N LYS A 50 30.11 42.11 20.81
CA LYS A 50 29.57 41.05 21.66
C LYS A 50 28.30 41.49 22.37
N GLN A 51 27.33 40.58 22.48
CA GLN A 51 26.24 40.71 23.43
C GLN A 51 25.97 39.35 24.09
N GLY A 52 26.34 39.23 25.36
CA GLY A 52 26.28 37.92 26.03
C GLY A 52 27.22 36.90 25.39
N ASN A 53 26.65 35.79 24.85
CA ASN A 53 27.41 34.75 24.13
C ASN A 53 27.33 34.90 22.60
N THR A 54 26.65 35.93 22.11
CA THR A 54 26.50 36.19 20.67
C THR A 54 27.56 37.18 20.23
N PHE A 55 28.27 36.85 19.16
CA PHE A 55 29.26 37.71 18.50
C PHE A 55 28.71 38.19 17.16
N LEU A 56 28.92 39.48 16.88
CA LEU A 56 28.53 40.15 15.64
C LEU A 56 29.77 40.71 14.95
N TYR A 57 29.89 40.52 13.69
CA TYR A 57 30.98 40.95 12.84
C TYR A 57 30.45 41.72 11.64
N GLY A 58 31.27 42.62 11.06
CA GLY A 58 30.97 43.34 9.82
C GLY A 58 32.13 44.17 9.34
N ASP A 59 32.09 44.63 8.09
CA ASP A 59 33.10 45.55 7.57
C ASP A 59 32.93 46.94 8.20
N SER A 60 31.71 47.39 8.46
CA SER A 60 31.39 48.56 9.31
C SER A 60 30.11 48.34 10.10
N ILE A 61 30.09 48.90 11.32
CA ILE A 61 28.94 48.82 12.22
C ILE A 61 28.69 50.15 12.87
N ILE A 62 27.45 50.60 12.86
CA ILE A 62 27.00 51.81 13.58
C ILE A 62 26.19 51.35 14.78
N VAL A 63 26.69 51.60 15.99
CA VAL A 63 26.01 51.29 17.24
C VAL A 63 25.32 52.54 17.79
N ASN A 64 24.03 52.50 18.00
CA ASN A 64 23.30 53.49 18.80
C ASN A 64 23.34 53.03 20.26
N THR A 65 24.21 53.63 21.04
CA THR A 65 24.43 53.25 22.44
C THR A 65 23.25 53.65 23.33
N THR A 66 22.54 54.73 22.98
CA THR A 66 21.34 55.22 23.71
C THR A 66 20.17 54.22 23.57
N LYS A 67 19.98 53.65 22.37
CA LYS A 67 18.89 52.70 22.09
C LYS A 67 19.31 51.24 22.22
N ASN A 68 20.58 50.95 22.48
CA ASN A 68 21.14 49.60 22.48
C ASN A 68 20.83 48.84 21.19
N SER A 69 21.06 49.46 20.03
CA SER A 69 20.79 48.88 18.71
C SER A 69 21.97 49.13 17.77
N LEU A 70 22.06 48.39 16.68
CA LEU A 70 23.11 48.57 15.69
C LEU A 70 22.62 48.34 14.25
N GLU A 71 23.36 48.94 13.32
CA GLU A 71 23.29 48.61 11.89
C GLU A 71 24.67 48.14 11.42
N GLY A 72 24.69 46.99 10.75
CA GLY A 72 25.94 46.38 10.20
C GLY A 72 25.92 46.36 8.68
N PHE A 73 27.05 46.64 8.09
CA PHE A 73 27.25 46.73 6.63
C PHE A 73 28.47 45.91 6.19
N GLY A 74 28.30 45.17 5.10
CA GLY A 74 29.35 44.37 4.49
C GLY A 74 29.79 43.17 5.35
N LYS A 75 29.83 41.99 4.77
CA LYS A 75 30.27 40.73 5.40
C LYS A 75 29.73 40.54 6.83
N VAL A 76 28.49 40.93 7.05
CA VAL A 76 27.87 40.73 8.35
C VAL A 76 27.81 39.27 8.73
N HIS A 77 28.22 38.94 9.95
CA HIS A 77 28.17 37.61 10.52
C HIS A 77 27.69 37.65 11.97
N ILE A 78 26.64 36.89 12.27
CA ILE A 78 26.19 36.63 13.65
C ILE A 78 26.61 35.19 13.98
N ASN A 79 27.42 35.06 15.04
CA ASN A 79 27.77 33.77 15.64
C ASN A 79 27.03 33.65 16.97
N ASP A 80 26.01 32.77 17.02
CA ASP A 80 25.20 32.56 18.22
C ASP A 80 25.68 31.27 18.93
N ALA A 81 26.63 31.49 19.87
CA ALA A 81 27.19 30.46 20.73
C ALA A 81 27.71 29.20 19.94
N ASP A 82 28.36 29.42 18.83
CA ASP A 82 28.93 28.39 17.93
C ASP A 82 27.93 27.33 17.42
N SER A 83 26.65 27.58 17.58
CA SER A 83 25.60 26.63 17.19
C SER A 83 24.89 26.99 15.89
N VAL A 84 24.72 28.29 15.63
CA VAL A 84 24.09 28.83 14.41
C VAL A 84 24.91 30.03 13.93
N HIS A 85 25.28 29.99 12.66
CA HIS A 85 25.97 31.08 11.98
C HIS A 85 25.06 31.72 10.94
N THR A 86 24.92 33.03 10.99
CA THR A 86 24.10 33.78 10.03
C THR A 86 24.94 34.85 9.35
N TYR A 87 24.91 34.93 8.04
CA TYR A 87 25.65 35.89 7.22
C TYR A 87 24.70 36.73 6.38
N ALA A 88 25.06 37.98 6.10
CA ALA A 88 24.31 38.89 5.23
C ALA A 88 25.19 40.06 4.77
N ASP A 89 24.70 40.87 3.81
CA ASP A 89 25.37 42.13 3.46
C ASP A 89 24.90 43.29 4.34
N TYR A 90 23.72 43.19 4.94
CA TYR A 90 23.15 44.23 5.79
C TYR A 90 22.38 43.63 6.97
N LEU A 91 22.54 44.26 8.14
CA LEU A 91 21.93 43.90 9.41
C LEU A 91 21.35 45.09 10.12
N ILE A 92 20.12 44.98 10.65
CA ILE A 92 19.59 45.80 11.73
C ILE A 92 19.42 44.88 12.93
N TYR A 93 19.98 45.28 14.07
CA TYR A 93 19.92 44.47 15.28
C TYR A 93 19.44 45.32 16.46
N ASP A 94 18.44 44.86 17.16
CA ASP A 94 17.95 45.44 18.42
C ASP A 94 18.46 44.60 19.60
N GLY A 95 19.39 45.16 20.35
CA GLY A 95 19.99 44.51 21.51
C GLY A 95 19.07 44.31 22.70
N ASN A 96 17.99 45.10 22.82
CA ASN A 96 17.02 44.94 23.90
C ASN A 96 16.13 43.70 23.67
N THR A 97 15.67 43.51 22.45
CA THR A 97 14.82 42.38 22.05
C THR A 97 15.59 41.20 21.45
N LYS A 98 16.90 41.40 21.16
CA LYS A 98 17.78 40.44 20.46
C LYS A 98 17.26 40.00 19.08
N LYS A 99 16.57 40.88 18.37
CA LYS A 99 16.04 40.65 17.03
C LYS A 99 16.94 41.21 15.96
N ALA A 100 17.27 40.39 14.99
CA ALA A 100 18.10 40.70 13.84
C ALA A 100 17.22 40.71 12.57
N LYS A 101 17.34 41.76 11.76
CA LYS A 101 16.80 41.83 10.39
C LYS A 101 17.98 41.78 9.41
N LEU A 102 18.15 40.63 8.75
CA LEU A 102 19.24 40.40 7.80
C LEU A 102 18.69 40.54 6.37
N ARG A 103 19.45 41.21 5.52
CA ARG A 103 19.04 41.53 4.13
C ARG A 103 20.21 41.34 3.19
N LYS A 104 19.90 40.92 1.95
CA LYS A 104 20.80 40.63 0.84
C LYS A 104 21.77 39.46 1.14
N HIS A 105 21.75 38.49 0.27
CA HIS A 105 22.61 37.30 0.30
C HIS A 105 22.65 36.60 1.69
N VAL A 106 21.49 36.51 2.34
CA VAL A 106 21.40 35.92 3.68
C VAL A 106 21.67 34.42 3.61
N LYS A 107 22.57 33.96 4.49
CA LYS A 107 22.93 32.55 4.68
C LYS A 107 22.85 32.22 6.17
N LEU A 108 22.07 31.21 6.54
CA LEU A 108 21.99 30.64 7.89
C LEU A 108 22.44 29.18 7.85
N THR A 109 23.32 28.77 8.74
CA THR A 109 23.80 27.39 8.82
C THR A 109 23.97 26.91 10.26
N ASP A 110 23.60 25.65 10.50
CA ASP A 110 23.81 24.91 11.74
C ASP A 110 24.96 23.89 11.65
N GLY A 111 25.79 24.01 10.60
CA GLY A 111 26.88 23.07 10.28
C GLY A 111 26.42 21.82 9.54
N ARG A 112 25.12 21.56 9.42
CA ARG A 112 24.54 20.39 8.72
C ARG A 112 23.75 20.77 7.47
N GLY A 113 22.97 21.85 7.58
CA GLY A 113 22.24 22.43 6.47
C GLY A 113 22.60 23.90 6.29
N THR A 114 22.38 24.40 5.09
CA THR A 114 22.56 25.82 4.76
C THR A 114 21.30 26.35 4.12
N LEU A 115 20.64 27.28 4.80
CA LEU A 115 19.50 28.06 4.29
C LEU A 115 20.02 29.34 3.65
N THR A 116 19.59 29.63 2.44
CA THR A 116 19.87 30.89 1.73
C THR A 116 18.58 31.59 1.37
N THR A 117 18.51 32.92 1.54
CA THR A 117 17.37 33.78 1.23
C THR A 117 17.86 35.22 1.05
N ASP A 118 17.03 36.10 0.48
CA ASP A 118 17.35 37.52 0.37
C ASP A 118 17.01 38.31 1.65
N SER A 119 16.14 37.76 2.51
CA SER A 119 15.73 38.43 3.72
C SER A 119 15.33 37.44 4.80
N LEU A 120 15.92 37.61 5.99
CA LEU A 120 15.67 36.79 7.17
C LEU A 120 15.44 37.72 8.38
N ASP A 121 14.38 37.50 9.11
CA ASP A 121 14.17 38.04 10.43
C ASP A 121 14.51 36.93 11.45
N TYR A 122 15.53 37.19 12.29
CA TYR A 122 16.08 36.20 13.21
C TYR A 122 16.00 36.66 14.65
N ASP A 123 15.35 35.91 15.49
CA ASP A 123 15.33 36.10 16.93
C ASP A 123 16.43 35.25 17.57
N VAL A 124 17.50 35.89 17.98
CA VAL A 124 18.69 35.26 18.57
C VAL A 124 18.37 34.63 19.94
N SER A 125 17.41 35.17 20.69
CA SER A 125 17.09 34.68 22.03
C SER A 125 16.44 33.30 22.04
N ILE A 126 15.58 33.03 21.07
CA ILE A 126 14.85 31.77 20.91
C ILE A 126 15.28 30.98 19.70
N LYS A 127 16.28 31.49 18.93
CA LYS A 127 16.89 30.88 17.74
C LYS A 127 15.88 30.59 16.64
N ILE A 128 14.94 31.49 16.37
CA ILE A 128 13.94 31.35 15.32
C ILE A 128 14.23 32.32 14.18
N GLY A 129 14.35 31.79 12.96
CA GLY A 129 14.53 32.56 11.74
C GLY A 129 13.31 32.45 10.82
N VAL A 130 12.81 33.58 10.30
CA VAL A 130 11.65 33.64 9.40
C VAL A 130 12.05 34.32 8.09
N TYR A 131 11.72 33.67 6.97
CA TYR A 131 11.79 34.28 5.63
C TYR A 131 10.46 34.23 4.91
N LYS A 132 10.20 35.21 4.02
CA LYS A 132 8.89 35.36 3.32
C LYS A 132 9.00 35.59 1.82
N LYS A 133 10.21 35.64 1.27
CA LYS A 133 10.45 36.01 -0.15
C LYS A 133 11.33 34.99 -0.87
N GLY A 134 11.08 33.71 -0.62
CA GLY A 134 11.85 32.62 -1.17
C GLY A 134 13.04 32.24 -0.31
N GLY A 135 13.20 30.92 -0.14
CA GLY A 135 14.32 30.31 0.57
C GLY A 135 14.74 28.99 -0.05
N LYS A 136 16.02 28.67 0.08
CA LYS A 136 16.60 27.40 -0.39
C LYS A 136 17.46 26.83 0.74
N LEU A 137 17.09 25.65 1.22
CA LEU A 137 17.90 24.84 2.14
C LEU A 137 18.66 23.78 1.34
N VAL A 138 19.93 23.66 1.57
CA VAL A 138 20.77 22.60 1.00
C VAL A 138 21.38 21.80 2.12
N ARG A 139 21.23 20.47 2.07
CA ARG A 139 21.89 19.52 2.94
C ARG A 139 22.40 18.33 2.14
N ASN A 140 23.70 18.14 2.07
CA ASN A 140 24.32 17.14 1.19
C ASN A 140 23.83 17.31 -0.25
N LYS A 141 23.12 16.28 -0.79
CA LYS A 141 22.51 16.30 -2.13
C LYS A 141 21.03 16.69 -2.10
N THR A 142 20.45 16.89 -0.92
CA THR A 142 19.03 17.26 -0.78
C THR A 142 18.87 18.78 -0.87
N ILE A 143 17.95 19.22 -1.69
CA ILE A 143 17.62 20.63 -1.92
C ILE A 143 16.14 20.84 -1.62
N LEU A 144 15.83 21.76 -0.69
CA LEU A 144 14.48 22.20 -0.40
C LEU A 144 14.31 23.66 -0.83
N LYS A 145 13.15 23.99 -1.40
CA LYS A 145 12.78 25.35 -1.79
C LYS A 145 11.34 25.61 -1.37
N SER A 146 11.05 26.86 -0.95
CA SER A 146 9.71 27.36 -0.70
C SER A 146 9.66 28.89 -0.80
N ILE A 147 8.47 29.47 -0.80
CA ILE A 147 8.31 30.92 -0.77
C ILE A 147 8.52 31.46 0.65
N GLU A 148 8.00 30.74 1.66
CA GLU A 148 8.09 31.11 3.07
C GLU A 148 8.66 29.96 3.89
N GLY A 149 9.29 30.30 5.03
CA GLY A 149 9.71 29.28 5.97
C GLY A 149 10.11 29.83 7.32
N VAL A 150 10.09 28.94 8.30
CA VAL A 150 10.49 29.20 9.68
C VAL A 150 11.53 28.16 10.09
N TYR A 151 12.71 28.61 10.45
CA TYR A 151 13.78 27.79 11.01
C TYR A 151 13.74 27.81 12.53
N TYR A 152 13.71 26.67 13.17
CA TYR A 152 13.76 26.46 14.62
C TYR A 152 15.12 25.91 15.02
N GLY A 153 16.04 26.77 15.45
CA GLY A 153 17.44 26.41 15.70
C GLY A 153 17.65 25.44 16.85
N ILE A 154 16.75 25.40 17.83
CA ILE A 154 16.85 24.49 18.99
C ILE A 154 16.52 23.06 18.58
N THR A 155 15.41 22.84 17.88
CA THR A 155 14.95 21.53 17.41
C THR A 155 15.57 21.12 16.07
N ARG A 156 16.10 22.09 15.32
CA ARG A 156 16.64 21.94 13.95
C ARG A 156 15.57 21.61 12.92
N ASP A 157 14.34 21.97 13.22
CA ASP A 157 13.22 21.85 12.29
C ASP A 157 13.13 23.08 11.39
N VAL A 158 12.71 22.87 10.16
CA VAL A 158 12.38 23.94 9.24
C VAL A 158 10.97 23.69 8.71
N LEU A 159 10.07 24.62 8.98
CA LEU A 159 8.72 24.61 8.41
C LEU A 159 8.74 25.41 7.11
N PHE A 160 8.56 24.72 6.00
CA PHE A 160 8.45 25.29 4.66
C PHE A 160 6.98 25.46 4.29
N ARG A 161 6.65 26.61 3.69
CA ARG A 161 5.30 26.93 3.23
C ARG A 161 5.30 27.54 1.84
N ASN A 162 4.20 27.33 1.14
CA ASN A 162 3.91 27.88 -0.20
C ASN A 162 4.87 27.37 -1.28
N LYS A 163 4.37 26.50 -2.13
CA LYS A 163 5.09 25.88 -3.28
C LYS A 163 6.39 25.19 -2.85
N VAL A 164 6.28 24.31 -1.86
CA VAL A 164 7.43 23.54 -1.35
C VAL A 164 7.86 22.48 -2.35
N SER A 165 9.15 22.41 -2.61
CA SER A 165 9.79 21.31 -3.33
C SER A 165 11.00 20.80 -2.55
N LEU A 166 11.06 19.49 -2.31
CA LEU A 166 12.24 18.79 -1.80
C LEU A 166 12.72 17.84 -2.89
N ILE A 167 13.99 17.96 -3.28
CA ILE A 167 14.60 17.15 -4.33
C ILE A 167 15.87 16.53 -3.75
N ASP A 168 15.93 15.20 -3.77
CA ASP A 168 17.14 14.41 -3.49
C ASP A 168 17.40 13.47 -4.69
N PRO A 169 18.52 12.71 -4.70
CA PRO A 169 18.84 11.83 -5.83
C PRO A 169 17.80 10.77 -6.17
N ASP A 170 17.01 10.33 -5.16
CA ASP A 170 16.05 9.22 -5.33
C ASP A 170 14.60 9.73 -5.42
N ASN A 171 14.31 10.94 -4.87
CA ASN A 171 12.93 11.42 -4.70
C ASN A 171 12.77 12.90 -5.05
N SER A 172 11.62 13.23 -5.59
CA SER A 172 11.14 14.61 -5.71
C SER A 172 9.79 14.75 -5.00
N ILE A 173 9.70 15.63 -4.01
CA ILE A 173 8.50 15.85 -3.19
C ILE A 173 7.96 17.25 -3.49
N PHE A 174 6.68 17.34 -3.78
CA PHE A 174 5.96 18.58 -4.03
C PHE A 174 4.75 18.68 -3.10
N THR A 175 4.64 19.79 -2.38
CA THR A 175 3.59 20.01 -1.39
C THR A 175 3.40 21.51 -1.15
N ASP A 176 2.39 21.90 -0.39
CA ASP A 176 2.23 23.29 0.05
C ASP A 176 2.94 23.55 1.38
N THR A 177 2.90 22.61 2.31
CA THR A 177 3.51 22.74 3.63
C THR A 177 4.25 21.48 4.02
N LEU A 178 5.53 21.64 4.40
CA LEU A 178 6.43 20.57 4.80
C LEU A 178 7.24 20.99 6.03
N GLU A 179 7.31 20.14 7.04
CA GLU A 179 8.29 20.25 8.10
C GLU A 179 9.45 19.30 7.82
N TYR A 180 10.67 19.81 7.93
CA TYR A 180 11.89 19.02 7.70
C TYR A 180 12.89 19.22 8.82
N ASN A 181 13.34 18.11 9.41
CA ASN A 181 14.40 18.16 10.43
C ASN A 181 15.77 18.00 9.81
N THR A 182 16.64 19.01 9.96
CA THR A 182 18.00 19.01 9.38
C THR A 182 18.92 18.00 10.03
N TYR A 183 18.62 17.50 11.22
CA TYR A 183 19.40 16.46 11.91
C TYR A 183 19.00 15.05 11.51
N SER A 184 17.74 14.69 11.72
CA SER A 184 17.21 13.34 11.47
C SER A 184 16.91 13.05 10.01
N GLN A 185 16.81 14.07 9.15
CA GLN A 185 16.37 14.01 7.75
C GLN A 185 14.92 13.55 7.58
N LEU A 186 14.10 13.73 8.61
CA LEU A 186 12.67 13.42 8.58
C LEU A 186 11.91 14.55 7.91
N ALA A 187 11.14 14.22 6.89
CA ALA A 187 10.19 15.10 6.23
C ALA A 187 8.76 14.71 6.67
N ASN A 188 8.06 15.63 7.34
CA ASN A 188 6.66 15.47 7.76
C ASN A 188 5.75 16.21 6.79
N PHE A 189 4.81 15.48 6.18
CA PHE A 189 3.81 16.03 5.26
C PHE A 189 2.63 16.57 6.06
N ILE A 190 2.39 17.87 5.98
CA ILE A 190 1.30 18.57 6.71
C ILE A 190 0.16 18.92 5.76
N SER A 191 0.39 18.84 4.46
CA SER A 191 -0.58 19.12 3.41
C SER A 191 -0.50 18.07 2.30
N PRO A 192 -1.51 18.02 1.39
CA PRO A 192 -1.50 17.09 0.28
C PRO A 192 -0.18 17.13 -0.49
N SER A 193 0.47 15.98 -0.58
CA SER A 193 1.83 15.83 -1.09
C SER A 193 1.90 14.83 -2.23
N LYS A 194 2.74 15.14 -3.22
CA LYS A 194 3.09 14.26 -4.33
C LYS A 194 4.58 13.93 -4.25
N ILE A 195 4.89 12.64 -4.14
CA ILE A 195 6.27 12.13 -4.11
C ILE A 195 6.50 11.36 -5.41
N ILE A 196 7.57 11.67 -6.12
CA ILE A 196 8.00 10.98 -7.34
C ILE A 196 9.30 10.25 -7.01
N SER A 197 9.32 8.92 -7.18
CA SER A 197 10.45 8.05 -6.89
C SER A 197 10.64 7.04 -8.03
N GLY A 198 11.52 7.36 -8.98
CA GLY A 198 11.62 6.62 -10.25
C GLY A 198 10.31 6.66 -11.03
N SER A 199 9.75 5.47 -11.35
CA SER A 199 8.45 5.33 -12.01
C SER A 199 7.25 5.54 -11.08
N ARG A 200 7.45 5.55 -9.75
CA ARG A 200 6.38 5.62 -8.77
C ARG A 200 5.94 7.05 -8.47
N ILE A 201 4.65 7.25 -8.45
CA ILE A 201 4.01 8.47 -7.96
C ILE A 201 3.22 8.11 -6.70
N ILE A 202 3.62 8.68 -5.57
CA ILE A 202 2.93 8.51 -4.29
C ILE A 202 2.13 9.78 -4.02
N LYS A 203 0.86 9.63 -3.65
CA LYS A 203 0.01 10.73 -3.20
C LYS A 203 -0.46 10.45 -1.78
N THR A 204 -0.26 11.41 -0.90
CA THR A 204 -0.68 11.35 0.50
C THR A 204 -1.20 12.70 0.96
N LYS A 205 -2.02 12.72 1.99
CA LYS A 205 -2.45 13.96 2.66
C LYS A 205 -1.62 14.22 3.91
N ASN A 206 -1.17 13.16 4.57
CA ASN A 206 -0.46 13.22 5.84
C ASN A 206 0.52 12.05 5.95
N GLY A 207 1.61 12.23 6.68
CA GLY A 207 2.60 11.19 6.88
C GLY A 207 4.00 11.74 7.03
N ASN A 208 4.96 10.85 7.00
CA ASN A 208 6.37 11.22 7.05
C ASN A 208 7.21 10.32 6.15
N TYR A 209 8.39 10.82 5.79
CA TYR A 209 9.40 10.07 5.07
C TYR A 209 10.79 10.50 5.52
N ASN A 210 11.61 9.55 5.93
CA ASN A 210 12.98 9.79 6.30
C ASN A 210 13.90 9.59 5.08
N ILE A 211 14.49 10.67 4.60
CA ILE A 211 15.36 10.69 3.41
C ILE A 211 16.61 9.81 3.60
N GLY A 212 17.18 9.80 4.80
CA GLY A 212 18.40 9.06 5.11
C GLY A 212 18.19 7.56 5.20
N THR A 213 17.14 7.11 5.87
CA THR A 213 16.81 5.68 6.05
C THR A 213 15.93 5.10 4.95
N LYS A 214 15.32 5.95 4.12
CA LYS A 214 14.38 5.60 3.04
C LYS A 214 13.14 4.87 3.55
N LYS A 215 12.68 5.24 4.75
CA LYS A 215 11.47 4.71 5.39
C LYS A 215 10.41 5.78 5.49
N GLY A 216 9.17 5.40 5.21
CA GLY A 216 8.02 6.30 5.28
C GLY A 216 6.82 5.66 5.94
N TYR A 217 6.01 6.49 6.54
CA TYR A 217 4.70 6.13 7.07
C TYR A 217 3.68 7.16 6.59
N LEU A 218 2.66 6.70 5.86
CA LEU A 218 1.64 7.53 5.24
C LEU A 218 0.29 7.22 5.88
N TYR A 219 -0.40 8.26 6.30
CA TYR A 219 -1.72 8.20 6.90
C TYR A 219 -2.76 8.69 5.90
N GLU A 220 -4.04 8.48 6.20
CA GLU A 220 -5.17 9.04 5.45
C GLU A 220 -5.17 8.67 3.96
N ARG A 221 -5.74 7.52 3.64
CA ARG A 221 -6.05 7.06 2.26
C ARG A 221 -5.02 7.47 1.22
N SER A 222 -3.82 6.97 1.34
CA SER A 222 -2.71 7.22 0.45
C SER A 222 -2.68 6.28 -0.74
N SER A 223 -2.03 6.68 -1.85
CA SER A 223 -1.90 5.84 -3.03
C SER A 223 -0.48 5.82 -3.59
N ILE A 224 -0.10 4.70 -4.16
CA ILE A 224 1.14 4.50 -4.92
C ILE A 224 0.74 4.07 -6.33
N ASP A 225 1.15 4.82 -7.34
CA ASP A 225 0.95 4.55 -8.74
C ASP A 225 2.30 4.29 -9.41
N ASP A 226 2.52 3.05 -9.86
CA ASP A 226 3.72 2.61 -10.58
C ASP A 226 3.34 2.16 -12.00
N SER A 227 4.33 1.93 -12.85
CA SER A 227 4.11 1.42 -14.21
C SER A 227 3.43 0.04 -14.22
N SER A 228 3.74 -0.82 -13.25
CA SER A 228 3.29 -2.22 -13.18
C SER A 228 2.16 -2.49 -12.19
N TYR A 229 1.92 -1.57 -11.25
CA TYR A 229 0.87 -1.76 -10.23
C TYR A 229 0.31 -0.43 -9.71
N PHE A 230 -0.81 -0.54 -9.02
CA PHE A 230 -1.41 0.54 -8.23
C PHE A 230 -1.77 0.01 -6.83
N PHE A 231 -1.38 0.74 -5.79
CA PHE A 231 -1.80 0.50 -4.41
C PHE A 231 -2.61 1.69 -3.88
N ILE A 232 -3.61 1.40 -3.07
CA ILE A 232 -4.29 2.39 -2.23
C ILE A 232 -4.67 1.75 -0.90
N ALA A 233 -4.44 2.43 0.23
CA ALA A 233 -4.79 1.97 1.57
C ALA A 233 -4.99 3.16 2.50
N ASP A 234 -5.62 2.91 3.65
CA ASP A 234 -5.84 3.96 4.66
C ASP A 234 -4.52 4.33 5.37
N GLU A 235 -3.65 3.33 5.56
CA GLU A 235 -2.30 3.50 6.10
C GLU A 235 -1.28 2.72 5.27
N MET A 236 -0.07 3.28 5.13
CA MET A 236 1.03 2.63 4.43
C MET A 236 2.34 2.80 5.19
N ALA A 237 3.03 1.71 5.48
CA ALA A 237 4.42 1.71 5.92
C ALA A 237 5.31 1.26 4.76
N ILE A 238 6.36 2.02 4.46
CA ILE A 238 7.23 1.79 3.30
C ILE A 238 8.69 1.74 3.77
N ASP A 239 9.44 0.75 3.30
CA ASP A 239 10.89 0.68 3.39
C ASP A 239 11.46 0.50 1.98
N ASP A 240 11.85 1.60 1.35
CA ASP A 240 12.38 1.58 -0.02
C ASP A 240 13.75 0.93 -0.11
N SER A 241 14.52 0.91 0.98
CA SER A 241 15.83 0.28 1.05
C SER A 241 15.73 -1.25 0.90
N LEU A 242 14.73 -1.84 1.53
CA LEU A 242 14.44 -3.28 1.48
C LEU A 242 13.42 -3.64 0.41
N GLY A 243 12.68 -2.66 -0.13
CA GLY A 243 11.57 -2.86 -1.06
C GLY A 243 10.33 -3.46 -0.40
N LEU A 244 10.15 -3.20 0.90
CA LEU A 244 9.02 -3.68 1.69
C LEU A 244 7.92 -2.63 1.78
N GLY A 245 6.69 -3.10 1.81
CA GLY A 245 5.50 -2.28 2.07
C GLY A 245 4.51 -3.05 2.93
N GLU A 246 3.83 -2.35 3.82
CA GLU A 246 2.67 -2.84 4.57
C GLU A 246 1.54 -1.84 4.39
N PHE A 247 0.39 -2.33 3.95
CA PHE A 247 -0.78 -1.56 3.55
C PHE A 247 -1.97 -2.00 4.39
N ARG A 248 -2.52 -1.11 5.20
CA ARG A 248 -3.57 -1.41 6.17
C ARG A 248 -4.83 -0.59 5.91
N GLY A 249 -5.97 -1.18 6.23
CA GLY A 249 -7.29 -0.57 6.09
C GLY A 249 -7.70 -0.45 4.62
N ASN A 250 -8.70 -1.23 4.19
CA ASN A 250 -9.25 -1.22 2.83
C ASN A 250 -8.15 -1.18 1.75
N ALA A 251 -7.09 -1.98 1.95
CA ALA A 251 -5.95 -2.00 1.06
C ALA A 251 -6.33 -2.68 -0.26
N LEU A 252 -6.08 -1.99 -1.37
CA LEU A 252 -6.34 -2.48 -2.71
C LEU A 252 -5.04 -2.43 -3.52
N TYR A 253 -4.63 -3.58 -4.02
CA TYR A 253 -3.62 -3.75 -5.05
C TYR A 253 -4.29 -3.99 -6.40
N LYS A 254 -3.85 -3.31 -7.44
CA LYS A 254 -4.24 -3.58 -8.83
C LYS A 254 -3.00 -3.86 -9.65
N SER A 255 -2.92 -5.03 -10.26
CA SER A 255 -1.92 -5.31 -11.29
C SER A 255 -2.27 -4.56 -12.57
N LYS A 256 -1.28 -3.99 -13.23
CA LYS A 256 -1.39 -3.38 -14.56
C LYS A 256 -0.86 -4.28 -15.67
N ASP A 257 -0.37 -5.47 -15.31
CA ASP A 257 0.10 -6.48 -16.25
C ASP A 257 -1.05 -7.06 -17.08
N SER A 258 -0.73 -7.75 -18.17
CA SER A 258 -1.70 -8.40 -19.09
C SER A 258 -2.63 -9.41 -18.38
N LEU A 259 -2.21 -9.97 -17.25
CA LEU A 259 -2.98 -10.87 -16.39
C LEU A 259 -3.69 -10.09 -15.27
N SER A 260 -4.31 -8.96 -15.59
CA SER A 260 -4.91 -8.04 -14.62
C SER A 260 -5.70 -8.75 -13.52
N PHE A 261 -5.19 -8.69 -12.30
CA PHE A 261 -5.90 -9.10 -11.09
C PHE A 261 -5.92 -7.95 -10.09
N ASP A 262 -6.96 -7.91 -9.30
CA ASP A 262 -7.05 -7.00 -8.17
C ASP A 262 -7.02 -7.82 -6.87
N LEU A 263 -6.36 -7.32 -5.82
CA LEU A 263 -6.30 -7.93 -4.50
C LEU A 263 -6.75 -6.92 -3.46
N LEU A 264 -7.82 -7.23 -2.76
CA LEU A 264 -8.40 -6.42 -1.69
C LEU A 264 -8.18 -7.13 -0.36
N ALA A 265 -7.78 -6.42 0.69
CA ALA A 265 -7.68 -6.95 2.06
C ALA A 265 -7.61 -5.82 3.09
N ASN A 266 -7.78 -6.13 4.37
CA ASN A 266 -7.48 -5.14 5.41
C ASN A 266 -5.98 -5.05 5.73
N ASN A 267 -5.19 -6.08 5.40
CA ASN A 267 -3.74 -6.03 5.51
C ASN A 267 -3.09 -6.70 4.30
N ILE A 268 -2.25 -5.94 3.56
CA ILE A 268 -1.42 -6.46 2.48
C ILE A 268 0.04 -6.13 2.80
N LYS A 269 0.88 -7.16 2.85
CA LYS A 269 2.34 -7.02 2.91
C LYS A 269 2.93 -7.33 1.55
N ALA A 270 3.81 -6.45 1.07
CA ALA A 270 4.46 -6.59 -0.22
C ALA A 270 5.98 -6.60 -0.08
N ASN A 271 6.65 -7.42 -0.88
CA ASN A 271 8.08 -7.33 -1.11
C ASN A 271 8.34 -7.15 -2.61
N ARG A 272 8.57 -5.92 -3.02
CA ARG A 272 8.77 -5.55 -4.42
C ARG A 272 10.01 -6.21 -5.05
N LYS A 273 11.10 -6.38 -4.28
CA LYS A 273 12.33 -7.01 -4.79
C LYS A 273 12.15 -8.50 -5.07
N LYS A 274 11.27 -9.17 -4.32
CA LYS A 274 10.98 -10.60 -4.45
C LYS A 274 9.67 -10.87 -5.18
N ASP A 275 8.92 -9.84 -5.57
CA ASP A 275 7.59 -9.94 -6.19
C ASP A 275 6.62 -10.78 -5.34
N ILE A 276 6.58 -10.52 -4.03
CA ILE A 276 5.74 -11.22 -3.07
C ILE A 276 4.60 -10.31 -2.61
N LEU A 277 3.40 -10.85 -2.56
CA LEU A 277 2.23 -10.27 -1.90
C LEU A 277 1.69 -11.29 -0.88
N LEU A 278 1.39 -10.82 0.33
CA LEU A 278 0.71 -11.57 1.38
C LEU A 278 -0.47 -10.73 1.85
N ALA A 279 -1.68 -11.25 1.68
CA ALA A 279 -2.91 -10.59 2.08
C ALA A 279 -3.62 -11.39 3.17
N THR A 280 -4.05 -10.70 4.21
CA THR A 280 -4.77 -11.24 5.37
C THR A 280 -5.92 -10.32 5.76
N GLU A 281 -6.76 -10.76 6.69
CA GLU A 281 -7.90 -9.98 7.16
C GLU A 281 -8.91 -9.69 6.04
N LEU A 282 -9.67 -10.72 5.70
CA LEU A 282 -10.68 -10.72 4.63
C LEU A 282 -10.08 -10.48 3.22
N PRO A 283 -9.07 -11.23 2.83
CA PRO A 283 -8.46 -11.03 1.53
C PRO A 283 -9.34 -11.58 0.41
N ILE A 284 -9.39 -10.86 -0.71
CA ILE A 284 -10.15 -11.21 -1.90
C ILE A 284 -9.29 -10.98 -3.12
N LEU A 285 -9.03 -12.04 -3.87
CA LEU A 285 -8.41 -12.00 -5.18
C LEU A 285 -9.50 -11.95 -6.26
N MET A 286 -9.43 -10.99 -7.15
CA MET A 286 -10.34 -10.80 -8.27
C MET A 286 -9.58 -11.00 -9.58
N ILE A 287 -9.88 -12.08 -10.29
CA ILE A 287 -9.28 -12.40 -11.60
C ILE A 287 -10.30 -12.02 -12.67
N LYS A 288 -9.99 -10.99 -13.45
CA LYS A 288 -10.87 -10.50 -14.51
C LYS A 288 -10.78 -11.41 -15.72
N GLN A 289 -11.92 -11.92 -16.14
CA GLN A 289 -12.12 -12.65 -17.39
C GLN A 289 -12.85 -11.77 -18.42
N SER A 290 -12.97 -12.19 -19.66
CA SER A 290 -13.56 -11.36 -20.73
C SER A 290 -14.99 -10.90 -20.47
N LYS A 291 -15.82 -11.73 -19.82
CA LYS A 291 -17.26 -11.46 -19.53
C LYS A 291 -17.64 -11.66 -18.07
N ASP A 292 -16.73 -12.19 -17.25
CA ASP A 292 -17.00 -12.55 -15.85
C ASP A 292 -15.78 -12.21 -14.98
N THR A 293 -15.94 -12.23 -13.68
CA THR A 293 -14.85 -12.06 -12.71
C THR A 293 -14.88 -13.22 -11.73
N MET A 294 -13.76 -13.94 -11.64
CA MET A 294 -13.58 -14.95 -10.62
C MET A 294 -13.09 -14.29 -9.33
N TYR A 295 -13.84 -14.48 -8.26
CA TYR A 295 -13.52 -14.04 -6.91
C TYR A 295 -13.01 -15.23 -6.10
N ILE A 296 -11.87 -15.07 -5.42
CA ILE A 296 -11.29 -16.09 -4.54
C ILE A 296 -11.01 -15.43 -3.20
N THR A 297 -11.50 -16.03 -2.12
CA THR A 297 -11.20 -15.62 -0.75
C THR A 297 -10.71 -16.81 0.09
N ALA A 298 -9.98 -16.52 1.15
CA ALA A 298 -9.46 -17.48 2.11
C ALA A 298 -9.09 -16.74 3.41
N ASP A 299 -8.55 -17.43 4.41
CA ASP A 299 -7.98 -16.76 5.58
C ASP A 299 -6.70 -16.00 5.21
N THR A 300 -5.93 -16.53 4.27
CA THR A 300 -4.68 -15.93 3.76
C THR A 300 -4.56 -16.15 2.26
N LEU A 301 -4.21 -15.09 1.53
CA LEU A 301 -3.79 -15.16 0.13
C LEU A 301 -2.32 -14.79 0.02
N TYR A 302 -1.59 -15.55 -0.78
CA TYR A 302 -0.17 -15.34 -1.05
C TYR A 302 0.09 -15.37 -2.56
N SER A 303 1.00 -14.52 -3.03
CA SER A 303 1.51 -14.56 -4.40
C SER A 303 3.03 -14.46 -4.39
N GLY A 304 3.67 -15.19 -5.29
CA GLY A 304 5.12 -15.20 -5.48
C GLY A 304 5.53 -15.65 -6.86
N ARG A 305 6.83 -15.76 -7.10
CA ARG A 305 7.38 -16.28 -8.36
C ARG A 305 7.47 -17.80 -8.34
N LEU A 306 7.05 -18.46 -9.41
CA LEU A 306 7.18 -19.92 -9.56
C LEU A 306 8.63 -20.40 -9.46
N THR A 307 9.58 -19.62 -9.98
CA THR A 307 11.02 -19.92 -9.90
C THR A 307 11.58 -19.91 -8.48
N ASP A 308 10.94 -19.19 -7.55
CA ASP A 308 11.36 -19.09 -6.16
C ASP A 308 10.73 -20.18 -5.28
N LEU A 309 9.86 -21.02 -5.84
CA LEU A 309 9.15 -22.06 -5.11
C LEU A 309 10.11 -23.20 -4.75
N LYS A 310 10.38 -23.39 -3.46
CA LYS A 310 11.34 -24.41 -2.95
C LYS A 310 10.81 -25.84 -2.93
N ARG A 311 9.48 -26.02 -3.00
CA ARG A 311 8.87 -27.35 -3.00
C ARG A 311 8.78 -27.92 -4.41
N LYS A 312 8.96 -29.25 -4.54
CA LYS A 312 8.69 -29.95 -5.80
C LYS A 312 7.21 -29.83 -6.13
N MET A 313 6.89 -29.10 -7.17
CA MET A 313 5.54 -29.09 -7.72
C MET A 313 5.26 -30.42 -8.43
N PRO A 314 4.03 -30.99 -8.33
CA PRO A 314 3.60 -32.02 -9.27
C PRO A 314 3.76 -31.43 -10.67
N LYS A 315 4.42 -32.13 -11.59
CA LYS A 315 4.85 -31.73 -12.94
C LYS A 315 4.06 -30.54 -13.49
N VAL A 316 4.59 -29.33 -13.26
CA VAL A 316 4.09 -28.13 -13.89
C VAL A 316 4.39 -28.30 -15.38
N ARG A 317 3.35 -28.37 -16.20
CA ARG A 317 3.48 -28.44 -17.67
C ARG A 317 3.99 -27.11 -18.25
N ALA A 318 4.51 -26.22 -17.43
CA ALA A 318 5.03 -24.94 -17.87
C ALA A 318 6.22 -25.19 -18.79
N LYS A 319 6.14 -24.71 -20.01
CA LYS A 319 7.29 -24.62 -20.90
C LYS A 319 8.30 -23.67 -20.23
N GLU A 320 9.59 -24.01 -20.26
CA GLU A 320 10.66 -23.14 -19.70
C GLU A 320 10.59 -21.70 -20.22
N GLU A 321 10.11 -21.52 -21.45
CA GLU A 321 9.87 -20.21 -22.05
C GLU A 321 8.81 -19.38 -21.30
N ALA A 322 7.75 -20.00 -20.77
CA ALA A 322 6.73 -19.31 -19.99
C ALA A 322 7.27 -18.79 -18.66
N LEU A 323 8.29 -19.44 -18.09
CA LEU A 323 8.94 -18.98 -16.85
C LEU A 323 9.86 -17.76 -17.05
N LYS A 324 10.25 -17.48 -18.31
CA LYS A 324 11.02 -16.27 -18.66
C LYS A 324 10.13 -15.03 -18.72
N ASP A 325 8.85 -15.19 -18.99
CA ASP A 325 7.88 -14.12 -18.92
C ASP A 325 7.56 -13.81 -17.46
N SER A 326 7.92 -12.62 -17.00
CA SER A 326 7.70 -12.19 -15.61
C SER A 326 6.22 -12.19 -15.21
N SER A 327 5.30 -12.02 -16.16
CA SER A 327 3.86 -12.04 -15.93
C SER A 327 3.33 -13.45 -15.71
N LEU A 328 3.88 -14.44 -16.42
CA LEU A 328 3.52 -15.86 -16.30
C LEU A 328 4.28 -16.58 -15.18
N ASN A 329 5.47 -16.09 -14.80
CA ASN A 329 6.27 -16.62 -13.69
C ASN A 329 5.69 -16.25 -12.32
N LYS A 330 4.36 -16.37 -12.17
CA LYS A 330 3.64 -16.06 -10.92
C LYS A 330 2.75 -17.21 -10.49
N TYR A 331 2.52 -17.30 -9.19
CA TYR A 331 1.51 -18.18 -8.62
C TYR A 331 0.74 -17.48 -7.51
N PHE A 332 -0.44 -18.01 -7.24
CA PHE A 332 -1.29 -17.65 -6.12
C PHE A 332 -1.55 -18.87 -5.25
N GLU A 333 -1.53 -18.67 -3.96
CA GLU A 333 -1.96 -19.64 -2.94
C GLU A 333 -3.03 -19.04 -2.06
N ALA A 334 -4.00 -19.86 -1.74
CA ALA A 334 -5.03 -19.56 -0.77
C ALA A 334 -5.02 -20.64 0.32
N PHE A 335 -5.01 -20.22 1.57
CA PHE A 335 -4.89 -21.11 2.73
C PHE A 335 -6.09 -20.93 3.64
N HIS A 336 -6.74 -22.05 3.93
CA HIS A 336 -7.90 -22.26 4.78
C HIS A 336 -9.18 -21.52 4.36
N HIS A 337 -10.27 -22.23 4.44
CA HIS A 337 -11.61 -21.73 4.13
C HIS A 337 -11.74 -21.07 2.75
N VAL A 338 -11.06 -21.68 1.76
CA VAL A 338 -11.11 -21.16 0.39
C VAL A 338 -12.53 -21.19 -0.14
N LYS A 339 -12.99 -20.06 -0.68
CA LYS A 339 -14.22 -19.95 -1.45
C LYS A 339 -13.93 -19.32 -2.79
N ILE A 340 -14.59 -19.85 -3.82
CA ILE A 340 -14.51 -19.39 -5.20
C ILE A 340 -15.91 -19.03 -5.66
N TYR A 341 -16.03 -17.91 -6.34
CA TYR A 341 -17.27 -17.51 -6.99
C TYR A 341 -17.01 -16.87 -8.34
N SER A 342 -17.70 -17.35 -9.35
CA SER A 342 -17.98 -16.65 -10.60
C SER A 342 -19.39 -16.99 -11.03
N ASP A 343 -19.93 -16.34 -12.05
CA ASP A 343 -21.30 -16.60 -12.50
C ASP A 343 -21.47 -18.05 -12.98
N SER A 344 -20.44 -18.65 -13.57
CA SER A 344 -20.47 -20.01 -14.14
C SER A 344 -19.94 -21.10 -13.20
N LEU A 345 -19.17 -20.73 -12.15
CA LEU A 345 -18.48 -21.70 -11.30
C LEU A 345 -18.43 -21.20 -9.85
N GLN A 346 -18.81 -22.05 -8.91
CA GLN A 346 -18.64 -21.82 -7.49
C GLN A 346 -17.87 -22.96 -6.86
N GLY A 347 -17.16 -22.71 -5.77
CA GLY A 347 -16.38 -23.75 -5.12
C GLY A 347 -15.95 -23.43 -3.71
N VAL A 348 -15.65 -24.50 -2.97
CA VAL A 348 -15.00 -24.43 -1.65
C VAL A 348 -13.89 -25.47 -1.56
N ALA A 349 -12.83 -25.16 -0.82
CA ALA A 349 -11.71 -26.06 -0.55
C ALA A 349 -11.00 -25.64 0.74
N ASP A 350 -10.11 -26.47 1.28
CA ASP A 350 -9.21 -26.02 2.34
C ASP A 350 -8.08 -25.16 1.76
N SER A 351 -7.52 -25.54 0.62
CA SER A 351 -6.42 -24.81 0.00
C SER A 351 -6.48 -24.81 -1.51
N LEU A 352 -5.94 -23.74 -2.09
CA LEU A 352 -5.85 -23.54 -3.53
C LEU A 352 -4.42 -23.17 -3.91
N PHE A 353 -3.94 -23.71 -5.04
CA PHE A 353 -2.76 -23.26 -5.74
C PHE A 353 -3.10 -22.97 -7.20
N TYR A 354 -2.76 -21.80 -7.69
CA TYR A 354 -2.93 -21.41 -9.10
C TYR A 354 -1.58 -20.96 -9.68
N GLY A 355 -1.03 -21.77 -10.59
CA GLY A 355 0.17 -21.43 -11.35
C GLY A 355 -0.21 -20.77 -12.67
N LEU A 356 0.33 -19.58 -12.94
CA LEU A 356 0.00 -18.87 -14.18
C LEU A 356 0.69 -19.49 -15.40
N ALA A 357 1.91 -19.99 -15.26
CA ALA A 357 2.67 -20.59 -16.36
C ALA A 357 2.04 -21.86 -16.92
N ASP A 358 1.31 -22.64 -16.11
CA ASP A 358 0.60 -23.85 -16.56
C ASP A 358 -0.92 -23.65 -16.54
N SER A 359 -1.39 -22.46 -16.23
CA SER A 359 -2.80 -22.08 -16.20
C SER A 359 -3.69 -23.06 -15.42
N THR A 360 -3.15 -23.69 -14.36
CA THR A 360 -3.85 -24.74 -13.62
C THR A 360 -4.17 -24.32 -12.21
N ILE A 361 -5.45 -24.35 -11.88
CA ILE A 361 -5.96 -24.22 -10.50
C ILE A 361 -6.00 -25.60 -9.86
N ARG A 362 -5.42 -25.75 -8.68
CA ARG A 362 -5.37 -26.99 -7.90
C ARG A 362 -6.05 -26.77 -6.57
N LEU A 363 -7.09 -27.55 -6.32
CA LEU A 363 -7.87 -27.53 -5.09
C LEU A 363 -7.57 -28.80 -4.30
N HIS A 364 -7.28 -28.66 -3.01
CA HIS A 364 -6.87 -29.75 -2.14
C HIS A 364 -7.74 -29.85 -0.90
N LYS A 365 -7.81 -31.09 -0.33
CA LYS A 365 -8.52 -31.44 0.88
C LYS A 365 -10.04 -31.25 0.76
N ASN A 366 -10.66 -32.23 0.14
CA ASN A 366 -12.10 -32.33 -0.05
C ASN A 366 -12.74 -31.11 -0.74
N PRO A 367 -12.23 -30.70 -1.91
CA PRO A 367 -12.82 -29.64 -2.68
C PRO A 367 -14.22 -30.01 -3.17
N ILE A 368 -15.10 -28.99 -3.24
CA ILE A 368 -16.41 -29.09 -3.84
C ILE A 368 -16.49 -27.99 -4.90
N LEU A 369 -16.89 -28.37 -6.11
CA LEU A 369 -17.19 -27.42 -7.18
C LEU A 369 -18.66 -27.55 -7.58
N TRP A 370 -19.29 -26.45 -7.92
CA TRP A 370 -20.61 -26.38 -8.51
C TRP A 370 -20.56 -25.65 -9.84
N ALA A 371 -21.11 -26.27 -10.87
CA ALA A 371 -21.31 -25.67 -12.19
C ALA A 371 -22.76 -25.95 -12.61
N ASN A 372 -23.55 -24.91 -12.81
CA ASN A 372 -25.00 -25.04 -13.02
C ASN A 372 -25.67 -25.82 -11.87
N GLN A 373 -26.34 -26.93 -12.16
CA GLN A 373 -26.99 -27.83 -11.19
C GLN A 373 -26.10 -29.02 -10.79
N ASN A 374 -24.85 -29.04 -11.25
CA ASN A 374 -23.92 -30.13 -10.99
C ASN A 374 -23.03 -29.82 -9.80
N GLN A 375 -22.84 -30.80 -8.92
CA GLN A 375 -21.86 -30.81 -7.84
C GLN A 375 -20.77 -31.83 -8.15
N ILE A 376 -19.52 -31.42 -8.02
CA ILE A 376 -18.33 -32.25 -8.25
C ILE A 376 -17.49 -32.27 -6.98
N THR A 377 -17.10 -33.47 -6.51
CA THR A 377 -16.28 -33.66 -5.32
C THR A 377 -15.19 -34.69 -5.57
N GLY A 378 -14.11 -34.62 -4.80
CA GLY A 378 -12.99 -35.56 -4.79
C GLY A 378 -11.97 -35.17 -3.72
N ASP A 379 -10.88 -35.92 -3.57
CA ASP A 379 -9.80 -35.55 -2.64
C ASP A 379 -8.99 -34.36 -3.15
N THR A 380 -8.88 -34.27 -4.48
CA THR A 380 -8.16 -33.19 -5.18
C THR A 380 -8.83 -32.91 -6.54
N ILE A 381 -8.94 -31.65 -6.88
CA ILE A 381 -9.46 -31.22 -8.19
C ILE A 381 -8.42 -30.33 -8.88
N TYR A 382 -8.06 -30.66 -10.12
CA TYR A 382 -7.24 -29.82 -10.99
C TYR A 382 -8.10 -29.27 -12.12
N MET A 383 -8.10 -27.95 -12.28
CA MET A 383 -8.78 -27.26 -13.38
C MET A 383 -7.73 -26.61 -14.27
N LEU A 384 -7.60 -27.13 -15.48
CA LEU A 384 -6.79 -26.52 -16.54
C LEU A 384 -7.62 -25.43 -17.22
N LEU A 385 -7.03 -24.24 -17.36
CA LEU A 385 -7.64 -23.11 -18.04
C LEU A 385 -6.95 -22.87 -19.39
N ASN A 386 -7.75 -22.56 -20.41
CA ASN A 386 -7.29 -22.05 -21.68
C ASN A 386 -7.98 -20.70 -21.94
N ASN A 387 -7.18 -19.65 -22.17
CA ASN A 387 -7.70 -18.29 -22.31
C ASN A 387 -8.66 -17.89 -21.18
N LYS A 388 -8.33 -18.27 -19.93
CA LYS A 388 -9.12 -18.05 -18.70
C LYS A 388 -10.49 -18.75 -18.67
N LYS A 389 -10.77 -19.70 -19.59
CA LYS A 389 -11.94 -20.57 -19.56
C LYS A 389 -11.52 -21.97 -19.14
N ALA A 390 -12.40 -22.72 -18.49
CA ALA A 390 -12.15 -24.12 -18.20
C ALA A 390 -11.98 -24.92 -19.50
N GLU A 391 -10.87 -25.65 -19.62
CA GLU A 391 -10.58 -26.58 -20.70
C GLU A 391 -10.77 -28.01 -20.23
N GLN A 392 -10.27 -28.34 -19.04
CA GLN A 392 -10.37 -29.69 -18.47
C GLN A 392 -10.44 -29.64 -16.96
N LEU A 393 -11.30 -30.47 -16.35
CA LEU A 393 -11.29 -30.80 -14.93
C LEU A 393 -10.78 -32.22 -14.73
N ASN A 394 -9.86 -32.40 -13.80
CA ASN A 394 -9.38 -33.71 -13.36
C ASN A 394 -9.68 -33.87 -11.88
N ILE A 395 -10.59 -34.75 -11.54
CA ILE A 395 -10.99 -35.08 -10.18
C ILE A 395 -10.31 -36.39 -9.79
N LEU A 396 -9.53 -36.37 -8.74
CA LEU A 396 -8.67 -37.48 -8.33
C LEU A 396 -9.08 -38.01 -6.96
N ASN A 397 -9.19 -39.30 -6.87
CA ASN A 397 -9.58 -40.09 -5.72
C ASN A 397 -10.97 -39.74 -5.17
N ASN A 398 -11.75 -40.74 -4.86
CA ASN A 398 -13.13 -40.56 -4.35
C ASN A 398 -13.96 -39.60 -5.21
N ALA A 399 -13.74 -39.63 -6.52
CA ALA A 399 -14.36 -38.72 -7.46
C ALA A 399 -15.86 -39.02 -7.59
N MET A 400 -16.69 -37.96 -7.43
CA MET A 400 -18.13 -38.04 -7.56
C MET A 400 -18.68 -36.79 -8.25
N ALA A 401 -19.58 -37.01 -9.23
CA ALA A 401 -20.38 -35.98 -9.86
C ALA A 401 -21.86 -36.26 -9.57
N ILE A 402 -22.60 -35.24 -9.15
CA ILE A 402 -24.01 -35.32 -8.78
C ILE A 402 -24.75 -34.22 -9.52
N SER A 403 -25.86 -34.54 -10.18
CA SER A 403 -26.75 -33.59 -10.84
C SER A 403 -28.17 -33.75 -10.27
N ALA A 404 -28.77 -32.67 -9.81
CA ALA A 404 -30.14 -32.70 -9.38
C ALA A 404 -31.09 -32.94 -10.59
N VAL A 405 -32.10 -33.76 -10.43
CA VAL A 405 -33.12 -34.05 -11.43
C VAL A 405 -34.34 -33.23 -11.09
N ASP A 406 -34.44 -32.06 -11.74
CA ASP A 406 -35.52 -31.05 -11.52
C ASP A 406 -35.96 -30.85 -10.06
N SER A 407 -37.16 -30.36 -9.82
CA SER A 407 -37.69 -30.07 -8.48
C SER A 407 -37.94 -31.32 -7.60
N THR A 408 -37.20 -32.42 -7.81
CA THR A 408 -37.33 -33.67 -7.07
C THR A 408 -36.19 -33.89 -6.10
N ASP A 409 -36.31 -34.84 -5.17
CA ASP A 409 -35.21 -35.31 -4.31
C ASP A 409 -34.37 -36.40 -5.01
N TYR A 410 -34.39 -36.46 -6.35
CA TYR A 410 -33.64 -37.41 -7.14
C TYR A 410 -32.39 -36.79 -7.72
N PHE A 411 -31.35 -37.61 -7.87
CA PHE A 411 -30.06 -37.15 -8.30
C PHE A 411 -29.43 -38.16 -9.26
N ASN A 412 -29.04 -37.71 -10.43
CA ASN A 412 -28.10 -38.46 -11.28
C ASN A 412 -26.73 -38.43 -10.59
N GLN A 413 -26.06 -39.59 -10.52
CA GLN A 413 -24.84 -39.77 -9.78
C GLN A 413 -23.83 -40.56 -10.62
N LEU A 414 -22.58 -40.11 -10.59
CA LEU A 414 -21.46 -40.79 -11.23
C LEU A 414 -20.28 -40.80 -10.28
N LYS A 415 -19.73 -41.96 -10.00
CA LYS A 415 -18.65 -42.16 -9.03
C LYS A 415 -17.55 -43.01 -9.64
N GLY A 416 -16.30 -42.77 -9.24
CA GLY A 416 -15.14 -43.59 -9.61
C GLY A 416 -13.88 -43.17 -8.88
N ASN A 417 -12.75 -43.84 -9.23
CA ASN A 417 -11.45 -43.42 -8.68
C ASN A 417 -11.03 -42.05 -9.23
N SER A 418 -11.36 -41.76 -10.49
CA SER A 418 -11.13 -40.45 -11.10
C SER A 418 -12.23 -40.10 -12.08
N ILE A 419 -12.48 -38.82 -12.24
CA ILE A 419 -13.36 -38.24 -13.25
C ILE A 419 -12.57 -37.17 -14.01
N VAL A 420 -12.63 -37.22 -15.34
CA VAL A 420 -12.11 -36.20 -16.24
C VAL A 420 -13.28 -35.57 -16.97
N VAL A 421 -13.37 -34.24 -16.96
CA VAL A 421 -14.39 -33.49 -17.71
C VAL A 421 -13.69 -32.58 -18.70
N ASP A 422 -13.98 -32.74 -19.97
CA ASP A 422 -13.48 -31.91 -21.04
C ASP A 422 -14.51 -30.85 -21.43
N PHE A 423 -14.06 -29.63 -21.67
CA PHE A 423 -14.89 -28.50 -22.05
C PHE A 423 -14.49 -27.97 -23.42
N VAL A 424 -15.48 -27.61 -24.24
CA VAL A 424 -15.29 -26.89 -25.49
C VAL A 424 -16.05 -25.57 -25.38
N ASP A 425 -15.36 -24.44 -25.57
CA ASP A 425 -15.90 -23.09 -25.41
C ASP A 425 -16.56 -22.82 -24.05
N GLY A 426 -16.10 -23.52 -22.99
CA GLY A 426 -16.59 -23.38 -21.62
C GLY A 426 -17.87 -24.18 -21.34
N LYS A 427 -18.31 -25.04 -22.26
CA LYS A 427 -19.43 -25.98 -22.08
C LYS A 427 -18.91 -27.41 -21.96
N MET A 428 -19.53 -28.23 -21.12
CA MET A 428 -19.17 -29.63 -21.00
C MET A 428 -19.33 -30.32 -22.35
N HIS A 429 -18.29 -31.03 -22.76
CA HIS A 429 -18.27 -31.83 -23.99
C HIS A 429 -18.28 -33.32 -23.67
N GLN A 430 -17.39 -33.75 -22.78
CA GLN A 430 -17.31 -35.16 -22.39
C GLN A 430 -16.94 -35.30 -20.92
N MET A 431 -17.50 -36.27 -20.24
CA MET A 431 -17.10 -36.69 -18.90
C MET A 431 -16.72 -38.18 -18.92
N GLN A 432 -15.54 -38.48 -18.44
CA GLN A 432 -15.04 -39.85 -18.38
C GLN A 432 -14.69 -40.24 -16.95
N THR A 433 -15.31 -41.28 -16.44
CA THR A 433 -15.05 -41.84 -15.11
C THR A 433 -14.25 -43.12 -15.26
N LYS A 434 -13.21 -43.30 -14.46
CA LYS A 434 -12.30 -44.44 -14.50
C LYS A 434 -12.12 -45.09 -13.13
N GLY A 435 -12.03 -46.40 -13.11
CA GLY A 435 -11.73 -47.22 -11.95
C GLY A 435 -12.94 -47.41 -11.04
N SER A 436 -13.53 -48.61 -11.09
CA SER A 436 -14.77 -48.96 -10.38
C SER A 436 -15.85 -47.89 -10.59
N ALA A 437 -16.07 -47.57 -11.86
CA ALA A 437 -17.05 -46.55 -12.23
C ALA A 437 -18.47 -47.06 -11.95
N GLU A 438 -19.27 -46.29 -11.28
CA GLU A 438 -20.63 -46.61 -10.86
C GLU A 438 -21.53 -45.43 -11.14
N ASN A 439 -22.75 -45.66 -11.69
CA ASN A 439 -23.71 -44.59 -11.88
C ASN A 439 -25.13 -44.97 -11.45
N ILE A 440 -25.88 -43.95 -11.01
CA ILE A 440 -27.34 -43.97 -10.94
C ILE A 440 -27.85 -42.89 -11.90
N TYR A 441 -28.68 -43.28 -12.85
CA TYR A 441 -29.25 -42.39 -13.85
C TYR A 441 -30.79 -42.59 -13.95
N PHE A 442 -31.50 -41.49 -13.76
CA PHE A 442 -32.98 -41.43 -13.87
C PHE A 442 -33.32 -41.21 -15.35
N ALA A 443 -33.69 -42.26 -16.02
CA ALA A 443 -34.06 -42.21 -17.44
C ALA A 443 -35.48 -41.66 -17.61
N THR A 444 -35.64 -40.78 -18.61
CA THR A 444 -36.93 -40.20 -19.00
C THR A 444 -37.26 -40.52 -20.44
N ASP A 445 -38.53 -40.48 -20.80
CA ASP A 445 -38.99 -40.55 -22.18
C ASP A 445 -38.95 -39.17 -22.87
N SER A 446 -39.47 -39.10 -24.09
CA SER A 446 -39.56 -37.86 -24.88
C SER A 446 -40.50 -36.81 -24.32
N GLU A 447 -41.34 -37.18 -23.34
CA GLU A 447 -42.24 -36.26 -22.59
C GLU A 447 -41.69 -35.94 -21.21
N GLU A 448 -40.38 -36.23 -20.94
CA GLU A 448 -39.68 -36.00 -19.65
C GLU A 448 -40.26 -36.85 -18.49
N LYS A 449 -41.05 -37.89 -18.73
CA LYS A 449 -41.56 -38.77 -17.70
C LYS A 449 -40.54 -39.87 -17.37
N PHE A 450 -40.38 -40.17 -16.08
CA PHE A 450 -39.48 -41.23 -15.62
C PHE A 450 -39.95 -42.60 -16.11
N ILE A 451 -39.05 -43.28 -16.84
CA ILE A 451 -39.26 -44.67 -17.31
C ILE A 451 -38.57 -45.67 -16.40
N GLY A 452 -37.56 -45.26 -15.65
CA GLY A 452 -36.84 -46.11 -14.72
C GLY A 452 -35.52 -45.52 -14.25
N VAL A 453 -34.86 -46.23 -13.36
CA VAL A 453 -33.56 -45.89 -12.81
C VAL A 453 -32.56 -46.91 -13.31
N ASN A 454 -31.53 -46.45 -14.01
CA ASN A 454 -30.38 -47.24 -14.40
C ASN A 454 -29.35 -47.22 -13.30
N HIS A 455 -29.02 -48.38 -12.72
CA HIS A 455 -27.89 -48.55 -11.82
C HIS A 455 -26.89 -49.47 -12.49
N SER A 456 -25.70 -48.95 -12.83
CA SER A 456 -24.71 -49.66 -13.59
C SER A 456 -23.30 -49.43 -13.05
N ASN A 457 -22.47 -50.50 -13.21
CA ASN A 457 -21.05 -50.49 -12.89
C ASN A 457 -20.24 -50.88 -14.11
N ALA A 458 -19.08 -50.27 -14.31
CA ALA A 458 -18.13 -50.59 -15.36
C ALA A 458 -16.71 -50.18 -14.93
N GLN A 459 -15.68 -50.58 -15.71
CA GLN A 459 -14.34 -50.02 -15.48
C GLN A 459 -14.27 -48.56 -15.91
N ILE A 460 -14.97 -48.19 -17.00
CA ILE A 460 -15.02 -46.85 -17.55
C ILE A 460 -16.46 -46.52 -17.94
N ILE A 461 -16.91 -45.35 -17.54
CA ILE A 461 -18.18 -44.75 -18.00
C ILE A 461 -17.84 -43.45 -18.69
N THR A 462 -18.25 -43.29 -19.94
CA THR A 462 -18.07 -42.05 -20.72
C THR A 462 -19.43 -41.45 -21.04
N ILE A 463 -19.63 -40.18 -20.77
CA ILE A 463 -20.84 -39.42 -21.05
C ILE A 463 -20.49 -38.30 -22.01
N ASP A 464 -21.11 -38.29 -23.18
CA ASP A 464 -21.00 -37.20 -24.15
C ASP A 464 -22.15 -36.20 -23.92
N PHE A 465 -21.82 -34.90 -23.98
CA PHE A 465 -22.76 -33.80 -23.73
C PHE A 465 -22.97 -32.97 -25.00
N LYS A 466 -24.18 -32.47 -25.17
CA LYS A 466 -24.52 -31.44 -26.14
C LYS A 466 -25.32 -30.33 -25.41
N THR A 467 -24.81 -29.13 -25.42
CA THR A 467 -25.44 -27.97 -24.73
C THR A 467 -25.65 -28.22 -23.22
N ASP A 468 -24.63 -28.87 -22.59
CA ASP A 468 -24.62 -29.30 -21.18
C ASP A 468 -25.63 -30.42 -20.81
N GLU A 469 -26.33 -31.01 -21.78
CA GLU A 469 -27.21 -32.17 -21.59
C GLU A 469 -26.53 -33.44 -22.02
N PRO A 470 -26.64 -34.57 -21.27
CA PRO A 470 -26.10 -35.86 -21.65
C PRO A 470 -26.88 -36.40 -22.84
N VAL A 471 -26.16 -36.72 -23.93
CA VAL A 471 -26.74 -37.29 -25.17
C VAL A 471 -26.38 -38.73 -25.40
N LYS A 472 -25.31 -39.23 -24.76
CA LYS A 472 -24.84 -40.60 -24.93
C LYS A 472 -24.08 -41.05 -23.70
N ILE A 473 -24.34 -42.26 -23.23
CA ILE A 473 -23.59 -42.91 -22.15
C ILE A 473 -23.01 -44.21 -22.71
N VAL A 474 -21.68 -44.37 -22.55
CA VAL A 474 -20.95 -45.55 -22.99
C VAL A 474 -20.29 -46.22 -21.80
N TYR A 475 -20.57 -47.51 -21.63
CA TYR A 475 -19.96 -48.33 -20.60
C TYR A 475 -18.89 -49.22 -21.26
N THR A 476 -17.70 -49.23 -20.71
CA THR A 476 -16.56 -49.97 -21.27
C THR A 476 -15.96 -50.90 -20.21
N ASN A 477 -15.82 -52.16 -20.56
CA ASN A 477 -15.27 -53.26 -19.75
C ASN A 477 -16.07 -53.55 -18.47
N GLN A 478 -16.35 -54.84 -18.25
CA GLN A 478 -16.98 -55.37 -17.03
C GLN A 478 -18.32 -54.72 -16.70
N LEU A 479 -19.14 -54.45 -17.73
CA LEU A 479 -20.46 -53.86 -17.51
C LEU A 479 -21.36 -54.84 -16.75
N THR A 480 -21.88 -54.35 -15.62
CA THR A 480 -23.05 -54.94 -14.95
C THR A 480 -24.06 -53.82 -14.69
N GLY A 481 -25.32 -54.07 -14.88
CA GLY A 481 -26.31 -53.01 -14.64
C GLY A 481 -27.75 -53.52 -14.74
N LYS A 482 -28.64 -52.74 -14.16
CA LYS A 482 -30.08 -53.05 -14.17
C LYS A 482 -30.85 -51.74 -14.36
N MET A 483 -31.86 -51.78 -15.21
CA MET A 483 -32.90 -50.76 -15.30
C MET A 483 -34.10 -51.26 -14.49
N THR A 484 -34.52 -50.49 -13.51
CA THR A 484 -35.62 -50.84 -12.61
C THR A 484 -36.63 -49.69 -12.59
N PRO A 485 -37.96 -49.99 -12.69
CA PRO A 485 -39.00 -49.00 -12.53
C PRO A 485 -38.85 -48.26 -11.18
N LEU A 486 -39.04 -46.94 -11.17
CA LEU A 486 -38.79 -46.10 -9.99
C LEU A 486 -39.60 -46.55 -8.75
N PHE A 487 -40.83 -47.00 -8.95
CA PHE A 487 -41.71 -47.42 -7.86
C PHE A 487 -41.32 -48.78 -7.22
N GLU A 488 -40.44 -49.53 -7.87
CA GLU A 488 -39.94 -50.81 -7.35
C GLU A 488 -38.66 -50.66 -6.53
N LEU A 489 -38.03 -49.47 -6.55
CA LEU A 489 -36.77 -49.24 -5.88
C LEU A 489 -36.96 -48.66 -4.46
N PRO A 490 -36.38 -49.28 -3.45
CA PRO A 490 -36.33 -48.67 -2.11
C PRO A 490 -35.47 -47.40 -2.14
N LYS A 491 -35.81 -46.39 -1.31
CA LYS A 491 -35.10 -45.10 -1.25
C LYS A 491 -33.62 -45.26 -0.96
N SER A 492 -33.18 -46.34 -0.28
CA SER A 492 -31.80 -46.64 0.02
C SER A 492 -30.97 -46.99 -1.22
N GLU A 493 -31.60 -47.49 -2.29
CA GLU A 493 -30.92 -47.84 -3.54
C GLU A 493 -30.85 -46.69 -4.55
N LEU A 494 -31.44 -45.52 -4.21
CA LEU A 494 -31.40 -44.33 -5.06
C LEU A 494 -30.16 -43.46 -4.82
N LYS A 495 -29.26 -43.87 -3.94
CA LYS A 495 -28.04 -43.15 -3.62
C LYS A 495 -26.84 -44.07 -3.57
N LEU A 496 -25.74 -43.68 -4.27
CA LEU A 496 -24.46 -44.37 -4.21
C LEU A 496 -23.82 -44.22 -2.84
N ASN A 497 -22.92 -45.18 -2.51
CA ASN A 497 -22.11 -45.06 -1.31
C ASN A 497 -21.30 -43.73 -1.32
N ASN A 498 -21.25 -43.04 -0.18
CA ASN A 498 -20.62 -41.74 0.00
C ASN A 498 -21.36 -40.57 -0.69
N PHE A 499 -22.58 -40.75 -1.18
CA PHE A 499 -23.41 -39.67 -1.66
C PHE A 499 -23.59 -38.57 -0.59
N LYS A 500 -23.29 -37.33 -0.96
CA LYS A 500 -23.53 -36.14 -0.15
C LYS A 500 -23.91 -34.97 -1.05
N TRP A 501 -25.11 -34.46 -0.89
CA TRP A 501 -25.52 -33.22 -1.53
C TRP A 501 -25.17 -32.06 -0.61
N LEU A 502 -24.21 -31.23 -1.02
CA LEU A 502 -23.54 -30.23 -0.17
C LEU A 502 -23.90 -28.80 -0.59
N ILE A 503 -25.13 -28.62 -1.12
CA ILE A 503 -25.58 -27.34 -1.69
C ILE A 503 -25.54 -26.18 -0.69
N ASP A 504 -25.68 -26.46 0.61
CA ASP A 504 -25.63 -25.45 1.68
C ASP A 504 -24.28 -24.75 1.81
N PHE A 505 -23.22 -25.37 1.27
CA PHE A 505 -21.89 -24.78 1.24
C PHE A 505 -21.64 -23.94 -0.01
N LYS A 506 -22.53 -23.98 -1.00
CA LYS A 506 -22.39 -23.27 -2.27
C LYS A 506 -22.46 -21.76 -2.05
N PRO A 507 -21.44 -20.97 -2.44
CA PRO A 507 -21.57 -19.52 -2.47
C PRO A 507 -22.64 -19.11 -3.50
N LEU A 508 -23.67 -18.42 -3.07
CA LEU A 508 -24.80 -18.04 -3.95
C LEU A 508 -24.53 -16.71 -4.67
N SER A 509 -23.64 -15.89 -4.13
CA SER A 509 -23.32 -14.58 -4.69
C SER A 509 -21.89 -14.17 -4.36
N LYS A 510 -21.36 -13.18 -5.08
CA LYS A 510 -20.08 -12.55 -4.71
C LYS A 510 -20.11 -11.96 -3.29
N PHE A 511 -21.29 -11.57 -2.78
CA PHE A 511 -21.41 -11.02 -1.43
C PHE A 511 -21.23 -12.07 -0.34
N ASP A 512 -21.54 -13.35 -0.61
CA ASP A 512 -21.34 -14.45 0.35
C ASP A 512 -19.85 -14.73 0.61
N ILE A 513 -18.99 -14.37 -0.34
CA ILE A 513 -17.55 -14.47 -0.17
C ILE A 513 -16.92 -13.17 0.34
N LEU A 514 -17.60 -12.03 0.14
CA LEU A 514 -17.15 -10.71 0.59
C LEU A 514 -17.51 -10.42 2.05
N SER A 515 -18.59 -11.03 2.54
CA SER A 515 -19.03 -10.84 3.92
C SER A 515 -18.24 -11.74 4.87
N PRO A 516 -17.72 -11.23 5.98
CA PRO A 516 -17.32 -12.11 7.06
C PRO A 516 -18.56 -12.96 7.42
N LYS A 517 -18.42 -14.30 7.48
CA LYS A 517 -19.52 -15.14 7.91
C LYS A 517 -20.17 -14.50 9.14
N GLY A 518 -21.43 -14.18 9.01
CA GLY A 518 -22.26 -13.85 10.15
C GLY A 518 -22.09 -14.94 11.20
N LYS A 519 -22.05 -14.51 12.41
CA LYS A 519 -22.01 -15.29 13.65
C LYS A 519 -23.02 -16.43 13.63
#